data_08999526cea1b9e8e7d24cbed3047b89
#
_entry.id   08999526cea1b9e8e7d24cbed3047b89
#
_cell.length_a   1.000
_cell.length_b   1.000
_cell.length_c   1.000
_cell.angle_alpha   90.00
_cell.angle_beta   90.00
_cell.angle_gamma   90.00
#
_symmetry.space_group_name_H-M   'P 1'
#
loop_
_entity.id
_entity.type
_entity.pdbx_description
1 polymer ?
#
loop_
_entity_poly.entity_id
_entity_poly.type
_entity_poly.pdbx_seq_one_letter_code
_entity_poly.pdbx_strand_id
1 'polypeptide(L)'
;DLVRSRGLGDVYKRQKINWRVPKGMELTELDKKVLYYQDRGHLVPSRELIKTPEQIEGIRRSGIINTGVLDLVEREIHAGMSTLEIDKLVYEYTKDHGGIPATLGYEGFPKSCCTSINEVVCHGIPNEFDILEEGDIINVDCTTILDGYYADASRMFTIGKTTPQKEKLVRVAKECLEIGMEAAKPFGFVGDIGHTIEKHAKKNGFSVVRDLCGHGVGIEFHEEPDVEHFGKKGTGMLLVPGMVFTIEPMINMGTWEVFIDEEDGWTVVTEDEQPSAQWEHTFVMTDNGLEILTH
;
A
#
# COMPACT_ATOMS: atom_id res chain seq x y z
N ASP A 1 -1.72 -16.96 1.36
CA ASP A 1 -2.79 -16.36 0.56
C ASP A 1 -2.34 -14.96 0.21
N LEU A 2 -1.64 -14.81 -0.93
CA LEU A 2 -1.63 -13.53 -1.65
C LEU A 2 -3.02 -12.97 -1.47
N VAL A 3 -3.13 -11.67 -1.29
CA VAL A 3 -4.43 -11.03 -1.19
C VAL A 3 -5.23 -11.40 -2.44
N ARG A 4 -5.66 -12.66 -2.49
CA ARG A 4 -6.79 -13.04 -3.33
C ARG A 4 -7.89 -12.15 -2.83
N SER A 5 -8.32 -11.24 -3.66
CA SER A 5 -9.55 -10.53 -3.47
C SER A 5 -10.60 -11.53 -3.01
N ARG A 6 -10.69 -11.63 -1.69
CA ARG A 6 -11.82 -12.36 -1.12
C ARG A 6 -12.98 -11.49 -1.49
N GLY A 7 -13.89 -12.03 -2.27
CA GLY A 7 -15.06 -11.29 -2.71
C GLY A 7 -15.64 -10.53 -1.52
N LEU A 8 -16.12 -9.32 -1.71
CA LEU A 8 -16.65 -8.37 -0.71
C LEU A 8 -17.42 -9.03 0.47
N GLY A 9 -17.99 -10.23 0.26
CA GLY A 9 -18.68 -11.02 1.28
C GLY A 9 -17.76 -11.70 2.32
N ASP A 10 -16.50 -11.98 1.99
CA ASP A 10 -15.55 -12.62 2.92
C ASP A 10 -14.75 -11.59 3.74
N VAL A 11 -14.50 -10.40 3.20
CA VAL A 11 -13.92 -9.25 3.91
C VAL A 11 -14.81 -8.88 5.10
N TYR A 12 -16.12 -8.74 4.90
CA TYR A 12 -17.05 -8.45 5.99
C TYR A 12 -17.16 -9.56 7.06
N LYS A 13 -16.85 -10.82 6.74
CA LYS A 13 -16.92 -11.92 7.71
C LYS A 13 -15.72 -12.01 8.65
N ARG A 14 -14.54 -11.56 8.24
CA ARG A 14 -13.34 -11.56 9.09
C ARG A 14 -13.23 -10.34 10.00
N GLN A 15 -13.79 -9.21 9.60
CA GLN A 15 -13.74 -7.93 10.33
C GLN A 15 -14.66 -7.89 11.56
N LYS A 16 -14.99 -9.00 12.20
CA LYS A 16 -15.59 -8.98 13.55
C LYS A 16 -14.51 -8.74 14.60
N ILE A 17 -13.78 -7.67 14.45
CA ILE A 17 -12.81 -7.24 15.43
C ILE A 17 -13.55 -6.36 16.43
N ASN A 18 -13.54 -6.77 17.68
CA ASN A 18 -14.18 -6.03 18.76
C ASN A 18 -13.12 -5.43 19.66
N TRP A 19 -13.31 -4.18 20.04
CA TRP A 19 -12.52 -3.56 21.08
C TRP A 19 -12.82 -4.21 22.43
N ARG A 20 -11.84 -4.87 23.02
CA ARG A 20 -11.99 -5.54 24.33
C ARG A 20 -11.03 -4.88 25.32
N VAL A 21 -11.61 -4.43 26.45
CA VAL A 21 -10.82 -3.93 27.57
C VAL A 21 -10.66 -5.09 28.57
N PRO A 22 -9.43 -5.42 29.00
CA PRO A 22 -9.20 -6.47 29.99
C PRO A 22 -9.99 -6.20 31.27
N LYS A 23 -10.53 -7.27 31.87
CA LYS A 23 -11.32 -7.17 33.10
C LYS A 23 -10.47 -6.58 34.25
N GLY A 24 -10.97 -5.50 34.86
CA GLY A 24 -10.31 -4.81 35.96
C GLY A 24 -9.39 -3.65 35.57
N MET A 25 -9.23 -3.37 34.28
CA MET A 25 -8.57 -2.14 33.83
C MET A 25 -9.55 -0.96 33.81
N GLU A 26 -9.07 0.20 34.25
CA GLU A 26 -9.79 1.46 34.04
C GLU A 26 -9.82 1.84 32.57
N LEU A 27 -10.96 2.33 32.11
CA LEU A 27 -11.13 2.78 30.72
C LEU A 27 -10.36 4.06 30.48
N THR A 28 -9.46 4.06 29.52
CA THR A 28 -8.84 5.27 29.00
C THR A 28 -9.85 6.09 28.19
N GLU A 29 -9.54 7.34 27.89
CA GLU A 29 -10.38 8.17 27.01
C GLU A 29 -10.49 7.56 25.60
N LEU A 30 -9.42 6.90 25.13
CA LEU A 30 -9.43 6.14 23.88
C LEU A 30 -10.44 4.99 23.94
N ASP A 31 -10.39 4.16 25.02
CA ASP A 31 -11.32 3.05 25.21
C ASP A 31 -12.78 3.53 25.18
N LYS A 32 -13.09 4.59 25.90
CA LYS A 32 -14.43 5.17 25.95
C LYS A 32 -14.92 5.59 24.56
N LYS A 33 -14.04 6.19 23.79
CA LYS A 33 -14.35 6.69 22.46
C LYS A 33 -14.57 5.55 21.47
N VAL A 34 -13.69 4.52 21.44
CA VAL A 34 -13.86 3.36 20.57
C VAL A 34 -15.11 2.55 20.94
N LEU A 35 -15.35 2.31 22.23
CA LEU A 35 -16.57 1.64 22.72
C LEU A 35 -17.85 2.40 22.31
N TYR A 36 -17.83 3.73 22.32
CA TYR A 36 -18.95 4.55 21.85
C TYR A 36 -19.34 4.22 20.40
N TYR A 37 -18.36 4.00 19.50
CA TYR A 37 -18.63 3.61 18.11
C TYR A 37 -19.05 2.15 18.01
N GLN A 38 -18.40 1.25 18.76
CA GLN A 38 -18.74 -0.17 18.80
C GLN A 38 -20.19 -0.41 19.23
N ASP A 39 -20.65 0.29 20.29
CA ASP A 39 -22.03 0.18 20.81
C ASP A 39 -23.08 0.67 19.79
N ARG A 40 -22.66 1.44 18.80
CA ARG A 40 -23.49 1.93 17.68
C ARG A 40 -23.39 1.04 16.44
N GLY A 41 -22.71 -0.10 16.55
CA GLY A 41 -22.62 -1.08 15.49
C GLY A 41 -21.58 -0.77 14.42
N HIS A 42 -20.68 0.19 14.65
CA HIS A 42 -19.57 0.42 13.77
C HIS A 42 -18.50 -0.66 13.94
N LEU A 43 -17.82 -0.99 12.84
CA LEU A 43 -16.65 -1.84 12.84
C LEU A 43 -15.49 -1.06 13.51
N VAL A 44 -14.90 -1.66 14.54
CA VAL A 44 -13.78 -1.06 15.27
C VAL A 44 -12.58 -1.99 15.28
N PRO A 45 -11.32 -1.47 15.32
CA PRO A 45 -10.13 -2.31 15.40
C PRO A 45 -10.07 -3.10 16.72
N SER A 46 -9.31 -4.19 16.76
CA SER A 46 -8.86 -4.77 18.03
C SER A 46 -7.76 -3.89 18.64
N ARG A 47 -7.54 -4.02 19.95
CA ARG A 47 -6.45 -3.29 20.63
C ARG A 47 -5.06 -3.69 20.12
N GLU A 48 -4.92 -4.89 19.58
CA GLU A 48 -3.66 -5.42 19.04
C GLU A 48 -3.19 -4.65 17.80
N LEU A 49 -4.11 -4.01 17.06
CA LEU A 49 -3.79 -3.17 15.92
C LEU A 49 -3.24 -1.79 16.31
N ILE A 50 -3.32 -1.43 17.59
CA ILE A 50 -2.79 -0.16 18.10
C ILE A 50 -1.34 -0.36 18.48
N LYS A 51 -0.44 0.20 17.70
CA LYS A 51 1.00 0.10 17.91
C LYS A 51 1.45 0.97 19.08
N THR A 52 2.39 0.46 19.85
CA THR A 52 3.05 1.25 20.90
C THR A 52 4.00 2.29 20.28
N PRO A 53 4.40 3.34 21.03
CA PRO A 53 5.40 4.31 20.55
C PRO A 53 6.71 3.62 20.10
N GLU A 54 7.16 2.59 20.81
CA GLU A 54 8.36 1.82 20.48
C GLU A 54 8.22 1.05 19.16
N GLN A 55 7.04 0.46 18.92
CA GLN A 55 6.73 -0.22 17.65
C GLN A 55 6.68 0.77 16.49
N ILE A 56 6.02 1.92 16.67
CA ILE A 56 5.97 2.98 15.65
C ILE A 56 7.37 3.47 15.30
N GLU A 57 8.24 3.66 16.30
CA GLU A 57 9.63 4.06 16.07
C GLU A 57 10.44 2.96 15.36
N GLY A 58 10.19 1.69 15.68
CA GLY A 58 10.77 0.55 14.95
C GLY A 58 10.36 0.55 13.48
N ILE A 59 9.07 0.74 13.18
CA ILE A 59 8.54 0.83 11.82
C ILE A 59 9.15 2.05 11.09
N ARG A 60 9.26 3.19 11.76
CA ARG A 60 9.90 4.39 11.20
C ARG A 60 11.35 4.15 10.77
N ARG A 61 12.14 3.44 11.58
CA ARG A 61 13.52 3.08 11.22
C ARG A 61 13.58 2.19 9.98
N SER A 62 12.66 1.23 9.84
CA SER A 62 12.52 0.44 8.62
C SER A 62 12.14 1.33 7.42
N GLY A 63 11.24 2.30 7.64
CA GLY A 63 10.83 3.28 6.64
C GLY A 63 11.97 4.15 6.12
N ILE A 64 12.95 4.50 6.96
CA ILE A 64 14.13 5.25 6.52
C ILE A 64 14.96 4.44 5.51
N ILE A 65 15.16 3.15 5.76
CA ILE A 65 15.88 2.28 4.80
C ILE A 65 15.05 2.12 3.53
N ASN A 66 13.76 1.87 3.66
CA ASN A 66 12.82 1.71 2.55
C ASN A 66 12.81 2.94 1.62
N THR A 67 12.71 4.14 2.20
CA THR A 67 12.80 5.41 1.46
C THR A 67 14.15 5.55 0.75
N GLY A 68 15.24 5.23 1.44
CA GLY A 68 16.60 5.27 0.86
C GLY A 68 16.79 4.31 -0.31
N VAL A 69 16.12 3.14 -0.30
CA VAL A 69 16.06 2.22 -1.45
C VAL A 69 15.42 2.90 -2.65
N LEU A 70 14.22 3.47 -2.47
CA LEU A 70 13.47 4.12 -3.55
C LEU A 70 14.22 5.37 -4.08
N ASP A 71 14.90 6.11 -3.21
CA ASP A 71 15.78 7.23 -3.60
C ASP A 71 16.99 6.76 -4.40
N LEU A 72 17.55 5.58 -4.09
CA LEU A 72 18.61 4.98 -4.91
C LEU A 72 18.08 4.59 -6.28
N VAL A 73 16.94 3.90 -6.34
CA VAL A 73 16.30 3.52 -7.61
C VAL A 73 16.05 4.75 -8.48
N GLU A 74 15.54 5.86 -7.90
CA GLU A 74 15.29 7.11 -8.64
C GLU A 74 16.55 7.69 -9.29
N ARG A 75 17.72 7.55 -8.65
CA ARG A 75 18.99 8.04 -9.19
C ARG A 75 19.59 7.15 -10.29
N GLU A 76 19.32 5.85 -10.21
CA GLU A 76 19.98 4.86 -11.07
C GLU A 76 19.12 4.39 -12.24
N ILE A 77 17.78 4.48 -12.14
CA ILE A 77 16.85 3.95 -13.13
C ILE A 77 16.95 4.68 -14.47
N HIS A 78 17.06 3.91 -15.56
CA HIS A 78 17.20 4.47 -16.91
C HIS A 78 16.75 3.47 -18.00
N ALA A 79 16.51 3.95 -19.21
CA ALA A 79 16.27 3.10 -20.38
C ALA A 79 17.45 2.15 -20.65
N GLY A 80 17.15 0.91 -20.95
CA GLY A 80 18.14 -0.16 -21.15
C GLY A 80 18.47 -0.96 -19.88
N MET A 81 18.00 -0.53 -18.70
CA MET A 81 18.12 -1.27 -17.45
C MET A 81 17.09 -2.39 -17.39
N SER A 82 17.47 -3.59 -16.96
CA SER A 82 16.52 -4.67 -16.69
C SER A 82 15.87 -4.51 -15.31
N THR A 83 14.68 -5.08 -15.15
CA THR A 83 14.02 -5.12 -13.82
C THR A 83 14.80 -5.95 -12.81
N LEU A 84 15.60 -6.95 -13.28
CA LEU A 84 16.51 -7.70 -12.41
C LEU A 84 17.64 -6.82 -11.84
N GLU A 85 18.13 -5.83 -12.59
CA GLU A 85 19.13 -4.88 -12.09
C GLU A 85 18.51 -3.98 -11.00
N ILE A 86 17.24 -3.60 -11.13
CA ILE A 86 16.50 -2.88 -10.07
C ILE A 86 16.40 -3.74 -8.81
N ASP A 87 16.00 -5.01 -8.94
CA ASP A 87 15.94 -5.96 -7.82
C ASP A 87 17.28 -6.08 -7.09
N LYS A 88 18.37 -6.12 -7.83
CA LYS A 88 19.72 -6.16 -7.28
C LYS A 88 20.05 -4.91 -6.47
N LEU A 89 19.73 -3.71 -6.98
CA LEU A 89 19.90 -2.46 -6.24
C LEU A 89 19.11 -2.48 -4.92
N VAL A 90 17.84 -2.91 -4.97
CA VAL A 90 16.98 -3.02 -3.79
C VAL A 90 17.56 -3.98 -2.76
N TYR A 91 17.96 -5.17 -3.20
CA TYR A 91 18.56 -6.18 -2.33
C TYR A 91 19.85 -5.69 -1.66
N GLU A 92 20.82 -5.21 -2.45
CA GLU A 92 22.13 -4.78 -1.96
C GLU A 92 21.99 -3.61 -0.98
N TYR A 93 21.24 -2.56 -1.34
CA TYR A 93 21.04 -1.40 -0.47
C TYR A 93 20.39 -1.81 0.86
N THR A 94 19.32 -2.58 0.81
CA THR A 94 18.61 -3.02 2.02
C THR A 94 19.54 -3.82 2.93
N LYS A 95 20.32 -4.75 2.39
CA LYS A 95 21.27 -5.57 3.15
C LYS A 95 22.42 -4.73 3.74
N ASP A 96 22.97 -3.81 2.98
CA ASP A 96 24.08 -2.94 3.41
C ASP A 96 23.67 -2.00 4.56
N HIS A 97 22.38 -1.68 4.67
CA HIS A 97 21.83 -0.88 5.76
C HIS A 97 21.25 -1.73 6.92
N GLY A 98 21.54 -3.05 6.92
CA GLY A 98 21.14 -3.96 7.99
C GLY A 98 19.69 -4.45 7.92
N GLY A 99 18.94 -4.08 6.88
CA GLY A 99 17.58 -4.51 6.65
C GLY A 99 17.48 -5.87 5.95
N ILE A 100 16.26 -6.35 5.80
CA ILE A 100 15.91 -7.56 5.05
C ILE A 100 14.80 -7.17 4.07
N PRO A 101 14.94 -7.46 2.75
CA PRO A 101 13.84 -7.30 1.81
C PRO A 101 12.73 -8.29 2.17
N ALA A 102 11.58 -7.79 2.61
CA ALA A 102 10.49 -8.61 3.12
C ALA A 102 9.81 -9.44 2.03
N THR A 103 9.79 -8.92 0.81
CA THR A 103 9.17 -9.55 -0.35
C THR A 103 9.87 -10.86 -0.73
N LEU A 104 11.20 -10.94 -0.54
CA LEU A 104 11.99 -12.11 -0.92
C LEU A 104 11.62 -13.34 -0.10
N GLY A 105 11.02 -14.33 -0.75
CA GLY A 105 10.57 -15.58 -0.14
C GLY A 105 9.19 -15.49 0.53
N TYR A 106 8.57 -14.30 0.58
CA TYR A 106 7.22 -14.15 1.11
C TYR A 106 6.22 -14.94 0.25
N GLU A 107 5.55 -15.92 0.88
CA GLU A 107 4.65 -16.87 0.20
C GLU A 107 5.20 -17.49 -1.09
N GLY A 108 6.52 -17.54 -1.22
CA GLY A 108 7.22 -18.08 -2.40
C GLY A 108 7.59 -17.04 -3.45
N PHE A 109 7.33 -15.74 -3.24
CA PHE A 109 7.77 -14.70 -4.17
C PHE A 109 9.31 -14.69 -4.32
N PRO A 110 9.85 -14.71 -5.55
CA PRO A 110 11.26 -15.06 -5.75
C PRO A 110 12.24 -13.88 -5.71
N LYS A 111 11.76 -12.64 -5.50
CA LYS A 111 12.56 -11.39 -5.64
C LYS A 111 12.42 -10.46 -4.44
N SER A 112 13.29 -9.45 -4.38
CA SER A 112 13.40 -8.50 -3.26
C SER A 112 12.43 -7.32 -3.34
N CYS A 113 11.85 -7.10 -4.51
CA CYS A 113 10.86 -6.07 -4.78
C CYS A 113 9.91 -6.53 -5.89
N CYS A 114 8.82 -5.78 -6.09
CA CYS A 114 7.99 -5.90 -7.27
C CYS A 114 8.35 -4.79 -8.27
N THR A 115 8.29 -5.11 -9.57
CA THR A 115 8.53 -4.17 -10.67
C THR A 115 7.41 -4.30 -11.68
N SER A 116 6.60 -3.25 -11.82
CA SER A 116 5.34 -3.29 -12.58
C SER A 116 5.35 -2.22 -13.68
N ILE A 117 5.56 -2.67 -14.93
CA ILE A 117 5.74 -1.80 -16.11
C ILE A 117 4.41 -1.65 -16.84
N ASN A 118 4.03 -0.43 -17.19
CA ASN A 118 2.89 -0.06 -18.05
C ASN A 118 1.56 -0.72 -17.62
N GLU A 119 1.09 -1.74 -18.32
CA GLU A 119 -0.16 -2.49 -18.04
C GLU A 119 -0.08 -3.42 -16.82
N VAL A 120 1.12 -3.68 -16.30
CA VAL A 120 1.28 -4.41 -15.05
C VAL A 120 0.88 -3.51 -13.89
N VAL A 121 -0.13 -3.93 -13.14
CA VAL A 121 -0.71 -3.16 -12.03
C VAL A 121 0.18 -3.23 -10.79
N CYS A 122 0.55 -4.45 -10.38
CA CYS A 122 1.41 -4.73 -9.23
C CYS A 122 1.96 -6.15 -9.29
N HIS A 123 2.83 -6.50 -8.35
CA HIS A 123 3.43 -7.83 -8.15
C HIS A 123 4.21 -8.36 -9.35
N GLY A 124 4.62 -7.50 -10.30
CA GLY A 124 5.50 -7.90 -11.39
C GLY A 124 6.82 -8.46 -10.84
N ILE A 125 7.26 -9.62 -11.37
CA ILE A 125 8.47 -10.31 -10.91
C ILE A 125 9.69 -9.80 -11.69
N PRO A 126 10.67 -9.15 -11.01
CA PRO A 126 11.91 -8.73 -11.65
C PRO A 126 12.61 -9.85 -12.40
N ASN A 127 13.03 -9.60 -13.66
CA ASN A 127 13.71 -10.56 -14.51
C ASN A 127 14.71 -9.87 -15.46
N GLU A 128 15.53 -10.65 -16.17
CA GLU A 128 16.57 -10.14 -17.07
C GLU A 128 16.06 -9.77 -18.47
N PHE A 129 14.81 -10.11 -18.79
CA PHE A 129 14.22 -9.91 -20.13
C PHE A 129 13.36 -8.66 -20.20
N ASP A 130 12.83 -8.21 -19.07
CA ASP A 130 12.04 -6.97 -18.97
C ASP A 130 13.01 -5.78 -18.91
N ILE A 131 13.34 -5.27 -20.08
CA ILE A 131 14.25 -4.13 -20.27
C ILE A 131 13.44 -2.85 -20.40
N LEU A 132 13.73 -1.87 -19.56
CA LEU A 132 13.07 -0.57 -19.59
C LEU A 132 13.37 0.18 -20.90
N GLU A 133 12.32 0.69 -21.50
CA GLU A 133 12.39 1.47 -22.73
C GLU A 133 12.02 2.95 -22.49
N GLU A 134 12.47 3.82 -23.40
CA GLU A 134 12.06 5.23 -23.39
C GLU A 134 10.54 5.34 -23.52
N GLY A 135 9.90 6.02 -22.59
CA GLY A 135 8.45 6.20 -22.56
C GLY A 135 7.70 5.22 -21.63
N ASP A 136 8.39 4.27 -21.02
CA ASP A 136 7.79 3.42 -19.99
C ASP A 136 7.47 4.20 -18.72
N ILE A 137 6.46 3.74 -18.02
CA ILE A 137 6.20 4.03 -16.62
C ILE A 137 6.32 2.73 -15.83
N ILE A 138 6.98 2.79 -14.69
CA ILE A 138 7.19 1.61 -13.85
C ILE A 138 6.92 1.95 -12.38
N ASN A 139 6.19 1.08 -11.69
CA ASN A 139 6.13 1.06 -10.24
C ASN A 139 7.24 0.15 -9.70
N VAL A 140 7.97 0.62 -8.70
CA VAL A 140 8.89 -0.19 -7.90
C VAL A 140 8.39 -0.18 -6.48
N ASP A 141 8.11 -1.37 -5.97
CA ASP A 141 7.46 -1.61 -4.68
C ASP A 141 8.39 -2.44 -3.79
N CYS A 142 8.70 -1.90 -2.62
CA CYS A 142 9.70 -2.43 -1.71
C CYS A 142 9.18 -2.47 -0.28
N THR A 143 9.25 -3.63 0.35
CA THR A 143 9.01 -3.77 1.80
C THR A 143 10.32 -4.10 2.51
N THR A 144 10.60 -3.37 3.57
CA THR A 144 11.83 -3.51 4.37
C THR A 144 11.51 -3.98 5.78
N ILE A 145 12.28 -4.97 6.27
CA ILE A 145 12.28 -5.39 7.67
C ILE A 145 13.56 -4.90 8.33
N LEU A 146 13.45 -4.22 9.48
CA LEU A 146 14.56 -3.94 10.37
C LEU A 146 14.15 -4.27 11.82
N ASP A 147 14.96 -5.07 12.51
CA ASP A 147 14.69 -5.50 13.90
C ASP A 147 13.28 -6.11 14.11
N GLY A 148 12.71 -6.76 13.08
CA GLY A 148 11.39 -7.36 13.13
C GLY A 148 10.22 -6.42 12.85
N TYR A 149 10.48 -5.16 12.43
CA TYR A 149 9.47 -4.19 12.04
C TYR A 149 9.44 -4.00 10.52
N TYR A 150 8.23 -3.94 9.96
CA TYR A 150 7.98 -3.82 8.52
C TYR A 150 7.61 -2.39 8.15
N ALA A 151 8.14 -1.91 7.03
CA ALA A 151 7.70 -0.68 6.37
C ALA A 151 7.62 -0.90 4.87
N ASP A 152 6.57 -0.41 4.25
CA ASP A 152 6.18 -0.67 2.88
C ASP A 152 5.95 0.63 2.12
N ALA A 153 6.49 0.74 0.91
CA ALA A 153 6.24 1.87 0.03
C ALA A 153 6.56 1.54 -1.42
N SER A 154 5.85 2.19 -2.33
CA SER A 154 6.12 2.13 -3.75
C SER A 154 6.16 3.51 -4.40
N ARG A 155 6.91 3.63 -5.50
CA ARG A 155 6.99 4.83 -6.33
C ARG A 155 6.85 4.50 -7.81
N MET A 156 6.27 5.47 -8.54
CA MET A 156 6.29 5.48 -9.99
C MET A 156 7.54 6.19 -10.50
N PHE A 157 8.14 5.62 -11.52
CA PHE A 157 9.22 6.23 -12.28
C PHE A 157 8.82 6.32 -13.76
N THR A 158 9.16 7.42 -14.40
CA THR A 158 8.95 7.62 -15.84
C THR A 158 10.30 7.53 -16.53
N ILE A 159 10.44 6.64 -17.50
CA ILE A 159 11.69 6.40 -18.20
C ILE A 159 11.79 7.37 -19.39
N GLY A 160 12.62 8.37 -19.22
CA GLY A 160 12.78 9.42 -20.21
C GLY A 160 11.49 10.19 -20.51
N LYS A 161 11.14 10.37 -21.78
CA LYS A 161 9.95 11.12 -22.20
C LYS A 161 8.80 10.17 -22.55
N THR A 162 7.68 10.29 -21.85
CA THR A 162 6.49 9.47 -22.08
C THR A 162 5.33 10.27 -22.71
N THR A 163 4.18 9.62 -22.89
CA THR A 163 2.99 10.28 -23.44
C THR A 163 2.30 11.17 -22.40
N PRO A 164 1.61 12.26 -22.83
CA PRO A 164 0.85 13.10 -21.89
C PRO A 164 -0.21 12.33 -21.07
N GLN A 165 -0.75 11.25 -21.63
CA GLN A 165 -1.72 10.39 -20.94
C GLN A 165 -1.07 9.59 -19.78
N LYS A 166 0.11 9.00 -20.03
CA LYS A 166 0.88 8.31 -18.97
C LYS A 166 1.36 9.30 -17.91
N GLU A 167 1.87 10.48 -18.30
CA GLU A 167 2.23 11.54 -17.33
C GLU A 167 1.05 11.94 -16.45
N LYS A 168 -0.15 12.11 -17.07
CA LYS A 168 -1.37 12.41 -16.32
C LYS A 168 -1.73 11.28 -15.37
N LEU A 169 -1.63 10.01 -15.80
CA LEU A 169 -1.95 8.86 -14.99
C LEU A 169 -1.05 8.79 -13.75
N VAL A 170 0.27 8.86 -13.92
CA VAL A 170 1.26 8.87 -12.83
C VAL A 170 0.99 9.98 -11.83
N ARG A 171 0.71 11.20 -12.32
CA ARG A 171 0.38 12.34 -11.47
C ARG A 171 -0.93 12.14 -10.71
N VAL A 172 -1.99 11.70 -11.38
CA VAL A 172 -3.31 11.48 -10.74
C VAL A 172 -3.24 10.35 -9.72
N ALA A 173 -2.47 9.28 -9.96
CA ALA A 173 -2.24 8.22 -8.98
C ALA A 173 -1.58 8.79 -7.71
N LYS A 174 -0.59 9.68 -7.85
CA LYS A 174 0.02 10.38 -6.71
C LYS A 174 -0.99 11.28 -5.98
N GLU A 175 -1.74 12.07 -6.72
CA GLU A 175 -2.82 12.90 -6.17
C GLU A 175 -3.85 12.04 -5.40
N CYS A 176 -4.18 10.83 -5.88
CA CYS A 176 -5.07 9.88 -5.19
C CYS A 176 -4.50 9.46 -3.83
N LEU A 177 -3.21 9.17 -3.74
CA LEU A 177 -2.55 8.88 -2.47
C LEU A 177 -2.64 10.08 -1.51
N GLU A 178 -2.29 11.27 -1.97
CA GLU A 178 -2.27 12.50 -1.17
C GLU A 178 -3.66 12.87 -0.62
N ILE A 179 -4.69 12.83 -1.47
CA ILE A 179 -6.06 13.11 -1.01
C ILE A 179 -6.65 12.00 -0.15
N GLY A 180 -6.24 10.74 -0.36
CA GLY A 180 -6.58 9.61 0.50
C GLY A 180 -6.02 9.82 1.91
N MET A 181 -4.76 10.22 2.01
CA MET A 181 -4.12 10.62 3.27
C MET A 181 -4.87 11.76 3.96
N GLU A 182 -5.22 12.81 3.21
CA GLU A 182 -5.96 13.95 3.76
C GLU A 182 -7.38 13.58 4.23
N ALA A 183 -8.02 12.59 3.59
CA ALA A 183 -9.35 12.12 3.95
C ALA A 183 -9.35 11.29 5.24
N ALA A 184 -8.25 10.61 5.54
CA ALA A 184 -8.08 9.80 6.74
C ALA A 184 -7.98 10.69 7.99
N LYS A 185 -9.02 10.68 8.82
CA LYS A 185 -9.07 11.45 10.06
C LYS A 185 -9.18 10.52 11.26
N PRO A 186 -8.61 10.89 12.42
CA PRO A 186 -8.80 10.13 13.65
C PRO A 186 -10.30 10.04 13.97
N PHE A 187 -10.77 8.82 14.20
CA PHE A 187 -12.19 8.47 14.38
C PHE A 187 -13.10 8.69 13.15
N GLY A 188 -12.51 8.87 11.95
CA GLY A 188 -13.15 8.63 10.66
C GLY A 188 -13.16 7.14 10.32
N PHE A 189 -13.43 6.80 9.06
CA PHE A 189 -13.55 5.41 8.61
C PHE A 189 -12.67 5.14 7.39
N VAL A 190 -12.23 3.90 7.23
CA VAL A 190 -11.44 3.48 6.05
C VAL A 190 -12.14 3.83 4.73
N GLY A 191 -13.47 3.68 4.66
CA GLY A 191 -14.24 4.02 3.47
C GLY A 191 -14.23 5.51 3.09
N ASP A 192 -13.82 6.41 4.00
CA ASP A 192 -13.63 7.84 3.66
C ASP A 192 -12.43 8.02 2.72
N ILE A 193 -11.37 7.21 2.91
CA ILE A 193 -10.18 7.16 2.06
C ILE A 193 -10.60 6.73 0.65
N GLY A 194 -11.17 5.53 0.54
CA GLY A 194 -11.55 4.93 -0.74
C GLY A 194 -12.57 5.77 -1.52
N HIS A 195 -13.58 6.32 -0.83
CA HIS A 195 -14.55 7.22 -1.46
C HIS A 195 -13.89 8.44 -2.12
N THR A 196 -12.93 9.05 -1.44
CA THR A 196 -12.27 10.27 -1.92
C THR A 196 -11.35 9.95 -3.10
N ILE A 197 -10.59 8.86 -3.02
CA ILE A 197 -9.73 8.36 -4.10
C ILE A 197 -10.54 8.04 -5.35
N GLU A 198 -11.58 7.22 -5.23
CA GLU A 198 -12.42 6.81 -6.35
C GLU A 198 -13.06 8.02 -7.05
N LYS A 199 -13.55 8.98 -6.28
CA LYS A 199 -14.13 10.21 -6.81
C LYS A 199 -13.11 11.02 -7.62
N HIS A 200 -11.86 11.12 -7.15
CA HIS A 200 -10.81 11.86 -7.83
C HIS A 200 -10.36 11.15 -9.12
N ALA A 201 -10.13 9.83 -9.06
CA ALA A 201 -9.76 9.04 -10.24
C ALA A 201 -10.82 9.17 -11.34
N LYS A 202 -12.10 8.95 -11.01
CA LYS A 202 -13.23 9.09 -11.95
C LYS A 202 -13.35 10.49 -12.56
N LYS A 203 -13.13 11.54 -11.75
CA LYS A 203 -13.14 12.94 -12.25
C LYS A 203 -12.06 13.16 -13.31
N ASN A 204 -10.95 12.45 -13.22
CA ASN A 204 -9.85 12.52 -14.18
C ASN A 204 -9.99 11.56 -15.36
N GLY A 205 -11.04 10.73 -15.40
CA GLY A 205 -11.32 9.77 -16.47
C GLY A 205 -10.59 8.43 -16.29
N PHE A 206 -10.17 8.10 -15.06
CA PHE A 206 -9.48 6.87 -14.71
C PHE A 206 -10.34 5.98 -13.80
N SER A 207 -9.92 4.72 -13.66
CA SER A 207 -10.57 3.71 -12.84
C SER A 207 -9.68 3.32 -11.66
N VAL A 208 -10.30 2.86 -10.57
CA VAL A 208 -9.61 2.33 -9.39
C VAL A 208 -9.78 0.82 -9.38
N VAL A 209 -8.67 0.09 -9.24
CA VAL A 209 -8.66 -1.37 -9.08
C VAL A 209 -9.45 -1.76 -7.82
N ARG A 210 -10.22 -2.86 -7.91
CA ARG A 210 -11.12 -3.29 -6.83
C ARG A 210 -10.77 -4.64 -6.22
N ASP A 211 -9.91 -5.39 -6.90
CA ASP A 211 -9.52 -6.74 -6.48
C ASP A 211 -8.35 -6.74 -5.48
N LEU A 212 -7.76 -5.58 -5.25
CA LEU A 212 -6.62 -5.35 -4.38
C LEU A 212 -6.88 -4.13 -3.49
N CYS A 213 -6.19 -4.08 -2.35
CA CYS A 213 -6.34 -3.01 -1.36
C CYS A 213 -5.03 -2.75 -0.62
N GLY A 214 -4.93 -1.64 0.08
CA GLY A 214 -3.92 -1.43 1.10
C GLY A 214 -4.22 -2.24 2.36
N HIS A 215 -3.29 -2.27 3.29
CA HIS A 215 -3.33 -3.16 4.44
C HIS A 215 -2.68 -2.56 5.67
N GLY A 216 -3.01 -3.09 6.84
CA GLY A 216 -2.22 -2.88 8.05
C GLY A 216 -0.81 -3.46 7.86
N VAL A 217 0.19 -2.84 8.47
CA VAL A 217 1.60 -3.24 8.36
C VAL A 217 2.36 -2.86 9.63
N GLY A 218 3.48 -3.52 9.88
CA GLY A 218 4.42 -3.08 10.90
C GLY A 218 4.95 -4.20 11.79
N ILE A 219 4.13 -5.06 12.34
CA ILE A 219 4.55 -6.26 13.08
C ILE A 219 4.54 -7.47 12.16
N GLU A 220 3.57 -7.53 11.27
CA GLU A 220 3.52 -8.47 10.15
C GLU A 220 3.57 -7.69 8.84
N PHE A 221 3.86 -8.37 7.74
CA PHE A 221 3.85 -7.75 6.42
C PHE A 221 2.43 -7.27 6.08
N HIS A 222 1.43 -8.13 6.25
CA HIS A 222 0.02 -7.80 6.03
C HIS A 222 -0.78 -8.04 7.30
N GLU A 223 -1.41 -6.99 7.78
CA GLU A 223 -2.29 -6.98 8.95
C GLU A 223 -3.65 -6.37 8.59
N GLU A 224 -4.63 -6.48 9.49
CA GLU A 224 -5.82 -5.62 9.44
C GLU A 224 -5.45 -4.13 9.72
N PRO A 225 -6.16 -3.15 9.13
CA PRO A 225 -7.33 -3.33 8.27
C PRO A 225 -6.98 -3.51 6.80
N ASP A 226 -7.90 -4.09 6.03
CA ASP A 226 -7.92 -3.87 4.58
C ASP A 226 -8.30 -2.41 4.30
N VAL A 227 -7.55 -1.75 3.41
CA VAL A 227 -7.75 -0.34 3.04
C VAL A 227 -8.15 -0.25 1.57
N GLU A 228 -9.45 -0.35 1.31
CA GLU A 228 -9.99 -0.25 -0.04
C GLU A 228 -9.84 1.19 -0.58
N HIS A 229 -9.44 1.31 -1.86
CA HIS A 229 -9.26 2.62 -2.53
C HIS A 229 -10.50 3.07 -3.30
N PHE A 230 -11.64 2.42 -3.05
CA PHE A 230 -12.96 2.73 -3.57
C PHE A 230 -13.99 2.53 -2.45
N GLY A 231 -15.21 2.97 -2.68
CA GLY A 231 -16.28 2.65 -1.73
C GLY A 231 -17.11 3.84 -1.25
N LYS A 232 -17.63 3.71 -0.04
CA LYS A 232 -18.67 4.60 0.48
C LYS A 232 -18.20 5.33 1.74
N LYS A 233 -18.39 6.64 1.75
CA LYS A 233 -18.06 7.47 2.91
C LYS A 233 -18.78 6.99 4.19
N GLY A 234 -18.06 6.98 5.30
CA GLY A 234 -18.59 6.58 6.62
C GLY A 234 -18.75 5.08 6.82
N THR A 235 -18.07 4.26 6.00
CA THR A 235 -18.10 2.79 6.09
C THR A 235 -16.72 2.20 6.35
N GLY A 236 -16.65 0.91 6.62
CA GLY A 236 -15.40 0.21 6.93
C GLY A 236 -14.98 0.37 8.38
N MET A 237 -13.73 0.04 8.67
CA MET A 237 -13.17 0.08 10.02
C MET A 237 -12.95 1.52 10.50
N LEU A 238 -13.24 1.76 11.78
CA LEU A 238 -12.92 3.01 12.47
C LEU A 238 -11.40 3.22 12.52
N LEU A 239 -10.93 4.39 12.09
CA LEU A 239 -9.53 4.79 12.17
C LEU A 239 -9.21 5.31 13.57
N VAL A 240 -8.31 4.62 14.27
CA VAL A 240 -7.98 4.91 15.67
C VAL A 240 -6.51 5.30 15.77
N PRO A 241 -6.13 6.34 16.54
CA PRO A 241 -4.74 6.69 16.78
C PRO A 241 -3.89 5.49 17.24
N GLY A 242 -2.71 5.34 16.65
CA GLY A 242 -1.81 4.20 16.84
C GLY A 242 -1.97 3.07 15.79
N MET A 243 -2.98 3.11 14.92
CA MET A 243 -3.05 2.20 13.78
C MET A 243 -1.98 2.55 12.75
N VAL A 244 -1.34 1.51 12.18
CA VAL A 244 -0.37 1.64 11.09
C VAL A 244 -0.87 0.84 9.90
N PHE A 245 -0.91 1.45 8.73
CA PHE A 245 -1.43 0.85 7.50
C PHE A 245 -0.90 1.56 6.25
N THR A 246 -1.02 0.91 5.09
CA THR A 246 -0.70 1.50 3.79
C THR A 246 -1.91 2.19 3.16
N ILE A 247 -1.64 3.16 2.31
CA ILE A 247 -2.55 3.66 1.28
C ILE A 247 -1.77 3.56 -0.02
N GLU A 248 -2.32 2.80 -0.98
CA GLU A 248 -1.60 2.37 -2.18
C GLU A 248 -2.52 2.29 -3.42
N PRO A 249 -3.18 3.38 -3.80
CA PRO A 249 -4.18 3.36 -4.84
C PRO A 249 -3.60 2.93 -6.20
N MET A 250 -4.12 1.83 -6.73
CA MET A 250 -3.85 1.35 -8.09
C MET A 250 -4.86 1.97 -9.05
N ILE A 251 -4.37 2.83 -9.94
CA ILE A 251 -5.19 3.64 -10.86
C ILE A 251 -4.94 3.18 -12.29
N ASN A 252 -5.99 2.68 -12.95
CA ASN A 252 -5.94 2.21 -14.33
C ASN A 252 -6.36 3.31 -15.30
N MET A 253 -5.66 3.40 -16.43
CA MET A 253 -6.02 4.33 -17.51
C MET A 253 -7.36 3.96 -18.15
N GLY A 254 -7.66 2.68 -18.27
CA GLY A 254 -8.88 2.12 -18.82
C GLY A 254 -9.85 1.60 -17.76
N THR A 255 -10.26 0.35 -17.87
CA THR A 255 -11.21 -0.28 -16.94
C THR A 255 -10.55 -0.67 -15.62
N TRP A 256 -11.36 -0.99 -14.61
CA TRP A 256 -10.83 -1.37 -13.28
C TRP A 256 -10.48 -2.85 -13.17
N GLU A 257 -10.96 -3.65 -14.13
CA GLU A 257 -10.79 -5.10 -14.14
C GLU A 257 -9.31 -5.47 -14.35
N VAL A 258 -8.90 -6.51 -13.63
CA VAL A 258 -7.54 -7.04 -13.65
C VAL A 258 -7.58 -8.56 -13.60
N PHE A 259 -6.50 -9.21 -14.05
CA PHE A 259 -6.30 -10.63 -13.88
C PHE A 259 -4.90 -10.92 -13.34
N ILE A 260 -4.72 -12.11 -12.75
CA ILE A 260 -3.42 -12.60 -12.32
C ILE A 260 -2.88 -13.49 -13.42
N ASP A 261 -1.62 -13.29 -13.83
CA ASP A 261 -0.94 -14.15 -14.79
C ASP A 261 -0.88 -15.58 -14.23
N GLU A 262 -1.48 -16.51 -14.96
CA GLU A 262 -1.54 -17.92 -14.55
C GLU A 262 -0.17 -18.63 -14.64
N GLU A 263 0.77 -18.11 -15.42
CA GLU A 263 2.09 -18.71 -15.61
C GLU A 263 2.98 -18.52 -14.37
N ASP A 264 2.95 -17.33 -13.77
CA ASP A 264 3.75 -17.03 -12.58
C ASP A 264 2.94 -17.00 -11.27
N GLY A 265 1.62 -16.82 -11.36
CA GLY A 265 0.69 -16.80 -10.22
C GLY A 265 0.76 -15.54 -9.36
N TRP A 266 1.49 -14.49 -9.81
CA TRP A 266 1.76 -13.26 -9.07
C TRP A 266 1.40 -12.00 -9.81
N THR A 267 1.92 -11.83 -11.02
CA THR A 267 1.80 -10.61 -11.81
C THR A 267 0.34 -10.26 -12.07
N VAL A 268 -0.07 -9.07 -11.64
CA VAL A 268 -1.42 -8.55 -11.87
C VAL A 268 -1.39 -7.61 -13.06
N VAL A 269 -2.25 -7.85 -14.04
CA VAL A 269 -2.29 -7.11 -15.32
C VAL A 269 -3.69 -6.55 -15.55
N THR A 270 -3.79 -5.41 -16.23
CA THR A 270 -5.07 -4.83 -16.63
C THR A 270 -5.74 -5.68 -17.73
N GLU A 271 -7.05 -5.94 -17.62
CA GLU A 271 -7.79 -6.73 -18.63
C GLU A 271 -7.81 -6.08 -20.02
N ASP A 272 -7.68 -4.78 -20.10
CA ASP A 272 -7.74 -4.01 -21.35
C ASP A 272 -6.37 -3.57 -21.88
N GLU A 273 -5.28 -4.09 -21.29
CA GLU A 273 -3.89 -3.80 -21.67
C GLU A 273 -3.54 -2.29 -21.62
N GLN A 274 -4.34 -1.50 -20.88
CA GLN A 274 -4.05 -0.08 -20.67
C GLN A 274 -3.14 0.12 -19.46
N PRO A 275 -2.29 1.17 -19.46
CA PRO A 275 -1.37 1.43 -18.36
C PRO A 275 -2.06 1.61 -17.00
N SER A 276 -1.36 1.17 -15.94
CA SER A 276 -1.71 1.38 -14.54
C SER A 276 -0.60 2.15 -13.82
N ALA A 277 -0.93 2.85 -12.74
CA ALA A 277 0.03 3.53 -11.88
C ALA A 277 -0.38 3.39 -10.41
N GLN A 278 0.62 3.23 -9.54
CA GLN A 278 0.47 3.09 -8.10
C GLN A 278 1.51 3.93 -7.36
N TRP A 279 1.09 4.58 -6.28
CA TRP A 279 1.97 5.18 -5.29
C TRP A 279 1.57 4.69 -3.93
N GLU A 280 2.54 4.49 -3.05
CA GLU A 280 2.27 3.95 -1.74
C GLU A 280 3.15 4.56 -0.65
N HIS A 281 2.57 4.67 0.53
CA HIS A 281 3.28 4.92 1.78
C HIS A 281 2.69 4.13 2.94
N THR A 282 3.55 3.82 3.90
CA THR A 282 3.13 3.41 5.25
C THR A 282 2.83 4.64 6.10
N PHE A 283 1.67 4.63 6.75
CA PHE A 283 1.21 5.71 7.60
C PHE A 283 0.94 5.24 9.03
N VAL A 284 1.13 6.12 10.00
CA VAL A 284 0.55 5.97 11.33
C VAL A 284 -0.58 6.99 11.54
N MET A 285 -1.72 6.52 12.05
CA MET A 285 -2.79 7.41 12.49
C MET A 285 -2.38 8.06 13.82
N THR A 286 -2.36 9.38 13.85
CA THR A 286 -2.13 10.18 15.05
C THR A 286 -3.42 10.89 15.50
N ASP A 287 -3.40 11.58 16.62
CA ASP A 287 -4.52 12.42 17.05
C ASP A 287 -4.81 13.60 16.11
N ASN A 288 -3.86 13.97 15.24
CA ASN A 288 -3.97 15.09 14.31
C ASN A 288 -4.20 14.69 12.86
N GLY A 289 -4.20 13.40 12.52
CA GLY A 289 -4.28 12.84 11.18
C GLY A 289 -3.16 11.86 10.91
N LEU A 290 -2.95 11.51 9.63
CA LEU A 290 -1.90 10.59 9.24
C LEU A 290 -0.52 11.26 9.26
N GLU A 291 0.48 10.49 9.71
CA GLU A 291 1.89 10.79 9.57
C GLU A 291 2.53 9.71 8.67
N ILE A 292 3.36 10.14 7.71
CA ILE A 292 4.06 9.23 6.79
C ILE A 292 5.30 8.67 7.51
N LEU A 293 5.49 7.34 7.44
CA LEU A 293 6.65 6.65 8.00
C LEU A 293 7.70 6.28 6.94
N THR A 294 7.38 6.42 5.63
CA THR A 294 8.22 6.04 4.47
C THR A 294 8.44 7.23 3.52
N HIS A 295 9.00 8.33 4.02
CA HIS A 295 9.25 9.54 3.19
C HIS A 295 10.64 10.13 3.44
#